data_7463637bde47fd003e845f418413eb51
#
_entry.id   7463637bde47fd003e845f418413eb51
#
_cell.length_a   1.000
_cell.length_b   1.000
_cell.length_c   1.000
_cell.angle_alpha   90.00
_cell.angle_beta   90.00
_cell.angle_gamma   90.00
#
_symmetry.space_group_name_H-M   'P 1'
#
loop_
_entity.id
_entity.type
_entity.pdbx_description
1 polymer ?
#
loop_
_entity_poly.entity_id
_entity_poly.type
_entity_poly.pdbx_seq_one_letter_code
_entity_poly.pdbx_strand_id
1 'polypeptide(L)'
;MCDALDIMTTADEARALSNTQKMVNQAIKNADEAVEEAARMGKKNTYFYMNNNGDVNYRALVEVVVSLYKLGYGVKVLLLINPEIKLCWEDEAIDMPIIVNEELSEEKTMLIAEMVDEAIKELD
;
A
#
# COMPACT_ATOMS: atom_id res chain seq x y z
N MET A 1 26.32 27.85 7.50
CA MET A 1 26.45 27.40 6.12
C MET A 1 25.94 25.98 6.03
N CYS A 2 24.95 25.74 5.18
CA CYS A 2 24.43 24.41 4.98
C CYS A 2 25.45 23.61 4.16
N ASP A 3 26.03 22.62 4.79
CA ASP A 3 26.93 21.71 4.09
C ASP A 3 26.14 20.86 3.12
N ALA A 4 26.70 20.56 1.95
CA ALA A 4 26.10 19.65 1.00
C ALA A 4 25.82 18.28 1.65
N LEU A 5 26.60 17.90 2.67
CA LEU A 5 26.45 16.68 3.43
C LEU A 5 25.14 16.65 4.24
N ASP A 6 24.62 17.80 4.65
CA ASP A 6 23.39 17.88 5.45
C ASP A 6 22.13 17.56 4.64
N ILE A 7 22.20 17.73 3.31
CA ILE A 7 21.08 17.45 2.43
C ILE A 7 21.23 16.12 1.70
N MET A 8 22.37 15.46 1.87
CA MET A 8 22.59 14.16 1.24
C MET A 8 21.97 13.03 2.05
N THR A 9 21.29 12.12 1.38
CA THR A 9 20.74 10.92 2.00
C THR A 9 21.87 10.08 2.60
N THR A 10 21.73 9.67 3.84
CA THR A 10 22.71 8.78 4.48
C THR A 10 22.59 7.37 3.91
N ALA A 11 23.62 6.55 4.11
CA ALA A 11 23.61 5.16 3.66
C ALA A 11 22.47 4.37 4.33
N ASP A 12 22.19 4.64 5.62
CA ASP A 12 21.10 3.99 6.33
C ASP A 12 19.75 4.38 5.75
N GLU A 13 19.56 5.66 5.45
CA GLU A 13 18.34 6.14 4.80
C GLU A 13 18.18 5.53 3.41
N ALA A 14 19.26 5.44 2.64
CA ALA A 14 19.26 4.84 1.32
C ALA A 14 18.85 3.35 1.37
N ARG A 15 19.36 2.61 2.36
CA ARG A 15 18.98 1.20 2.56
C ARG A 15 17.51 1.08 2.90
N ALA A 16 17.01 1.95 3.80
CA ALA A 16 15.61 1.93 4.20
C ALA A 16 14.70 2.23 3.00
N LEU A 17 15.04 3.22 2.18
CA LEU A 17 14.30 3.54 0.97
C LEU A 17 14.33 2.40 -0.04
N SER A 18 15.48 1.76 -0.21
CA SER A 18 15.64 0.62 -1.13
C SER A 18 14.78 -0.56 -0.67
N ASN A 19 14.76 -0.84 0.63
CA ASN A 19 13.96 -1.92 1.19
C ASN A 19 12.46 -1.63 1.03
N THR A 20 12.04 -0.38 1.28
CA THR A 20 10.65 0.03 1.11
C THR A 20 10.23 -0.13 -0.36
N GLN A 21 11.05 0.35 -1.29
CA GLN A 21 10.75 0.25 -2.72
C GLN A 21 10.68 -1.21 -3.18
N LYS A 22 11.56 -2.05 -2.67
CA LYS A 22 11.56 -3.48 -2.98
C LYS A 22 10.25 -4.14 -2.51
N MET A 23 9.79 -3.80 -1.31
CA MET A 23 8.52 -4.30 -0.79
C MET A 23 7.34 -3.81 -1.62
N VAL A 24 7.34 -2.54 -2.00
CA VAL A 24 6.30 -1.97 -2.87
C VAL A 24 6.27 -2.71 -4.20
N ASN A 25 7.41 -2.89 -4.84
CA ASN A 25 7.50 -3.56 -6.14
C ASN A 25 7.00 -5.00 -6.06
N GLN A 26 7.36 -5.72 -5.01
CA GLN A 26 6.91 -7.10 -4.81
C GLN A 26 5.41 -7.16 -4.58
N ALA A 27 4.87 -6.24 -3.77
CA ALA A 27 3.44 -6.20 -3.51
C ALA A 27 2.63 -5.86 -4.77
N ILE A 28 3.11 -4.91 -5.57
CA ILE A 28 2.45 -4.55 -6.84
C ILE A 28 2.47 -5.74 -7.80
N LYS A 29 3.57 -6.48 -7.86
CA LYS A 29 3.66 -7.68 -8.67
C LYS A 29 2.65 -8.74 -8.20
N ASN A 30 2.55 -8.95 -6.90
CA ASN A 30 1.57 -9.89 -6.33
C ASN A 30 0.15 -9.45 -6.64
N ALA A 31 -0.13 -8.15 -6.58
CA ALA A 31 -1.44 -7.59 -6.93
C ALA A 31 -1.77 -7.84 -8.40
N ASP A 32 -0.81 -7.59 -9.29
CA ASP A 32 -1.00 -7.79 -10.73
C ASP A 32 -1.34 -9.25 -11.04
N GLU A 33 -0.59 -10.18 -10.48
CA GLU A 33 -0.85 -11.60 -10.66
C GLU A 33 -2.23 -12.00 -10.16
N ALA A 34 -2.63 -11.50 -8.99
CA ALA A 34 -3.95 -11.81 -8.41
C ALA A 34 -5.07 -11.23 -9.27
N VAL A 35 -4.90 -10.00 -9.76
CA VAL A 35 -5.90 -9.35 -10.63
C VAL A 35 -6.05 -10.09 -11.95
N GLU A 36 -4.94 -10.42 -12.60
CA GLU A 36 -4.98 -11.14 -13.88
C GLU A 36 -5.68 -12.48 -13.76
N GLU A 37 -5.34 -13.25 -12.73
CA GLU A 37 -5.96 -14.54 -12.50
C GLU A 37 -7.46 -14.42 -12.27
N ALA A 38 -7.87 -13.50 -11.38
CA ALA A 38 -9.27 -13.28 -11.08
C ALA A 38 -10.06 -12.79 -12.31
N ALA A 39 -9.47 -11.88 -13.07
CA ALA A 39 -10.10 -11.32 -14.28
C ALA A 39 -10.28 -12.40 -15.34
N ARG A 40 -9.32 -13.30 -15.52
CA ARG A 40 -9.42 -14.42 -16.45
C ARG A 40 -10.54 -15.41 -16.07
N MET A 41 -10.83 -15.47 -14.76
CA MET A 41 -11.93 -16.30 -14.24
C MET A 41 -13.28 -15.60 -14.28
N GLY A 42 -13.34 -14.39 -14.82
CA GLY A 42 -14.57 -13.60 -14.89
C GLY A 42 -14.94 -12.90 -13.59
N LYS A 43 -14.05 -12.86 -12.63
CA LYS A 43 -14.28 -12.17 -11.35
C LYS A 43 -13.96 -10.69 -11.48
N LYS A 44 -14.52 -9.88 -10.59
CA LYS A 44 -14.30 -8.43 -10.54
C LYS A 44 -13.71 -7.97 -9.22
N ASN A 45 -13.18 -8.89 -8.45
CA ASN A 45 -12.49 -8.61 -7.20
C ASN A 45 -11.46 -9.68 -6.92
N THR A 46 -10.50 -9.34 -6.07
CA THR A 46 -9.48 -10.28 -5.61
C THR A 46 -8.86 -9.76 -4.32
N TYR A 47 -7.91 -10.48 -3.79
CA TYR A 47 -7.15 -10.05 -2.62
C TYR A 47 -5.74 -10.61 -2.68
N PHE A 48 -4.83 -9.97 -1.95
CA PHE A 48 -3.48 -10.47 -1.77
C PHE A 48 -2.94 -9.98 -0.43
N TYR A 49 -1.87 -10.60 0.05
CA TYR A 49 -1.22 -10.19 1.30
C TYR A 49 0.01 -9.35 0.99
N MET A 50 0.24 -8.33 1.82
CA MET A 50 1.32 -7.38 1.63
C MET A 50 2.69 -8.01 1.77
N ASN A 51 2.87 -8.90 2.76
CA ASN A 51 4.16 -9.51 3.05
C ASN A 51 3.96 -10.89 3.67
N ASN A 52 4.60 -11.89 3.09
CA ASN A 52 4.51 -13.28 3.56
C ASN A 52 5.39 -13.55 4.80
N ASN A 53 6.29 -12.62 5.17
CA ASN A 53 7.25 -12.83 6.26
C ASN A 53 6.87 -12.19 7.59
N GLY A 54 5.72 -11.54 7.67
CA GLY A 54 5.20 -10.96 8.90
C GLY A 54 5.78 -9.60 9.28
N ASP A 55 6.85 -9.17 8.68
CA ASP A 55 7.42 -7.83 8.92
C ASP A 55 6.82 -6.84 7.92
N VAL A 56 5.93 -5.99 8.41
CA VAL A 56 5.24 -5.04 7.56
C VAL A 56 5.84 -3.65 7.70
N ASN A 57 6.26 -3.08 6.59
CA ASN A 57 6.64 -1.68 6.50
C ASN A 57 5.38 -0.88 6.15
N TYR A 58 4.85 -0.11 7.11
CA TYR A 58 3.61 0.64 6.91
C TYR A 58 3.74 1.71 5.84
N ARG A 59 4.93 2.26 5.66
CA ARG A 59 5.18 3.22 4.58
C ARG A 59 5.01 2.55 3.21
N ALA A 60 5.54 1.34 3.07
CA ALA A 60 5.35 0.56 1.85
C ALA A 60 3.87 0.23 1.63
N LEU A 61 3.15 -0.11 2.70
CA LEU A 61 1.72 -0.38 2.63
C LEU A 61 0.96 0.84 2.08
N VAL A 62 1.24 2.03 2.61
CA VAL A 62 0.60 3.27 2.16
C VAL A 62 0.89 3.51 0.67
N GLU A 63 2.13 3.35 0.23
CA GLU A 63 2.50 3.53 -1.17
C GLU A 63 1.79 2.55 -2.10
N VAL A 64 1.66 1.29 -1.68
CA VAL A 64 0.93 0.28 -2.46
C VAL A 64 -0.54 0.64 -2.58
N VAL A 65 -1.18 1.02 -1.48
CA VAL A 65 -2.60 1.39 -1.46
C VAL A 65 -2.85 2.58 -2.40
N VAL A 66 -2.03 3.61 -2.29
CA VAL A 66 -2.16 4.82 -3.11
C VAL A 66 -1.94 4.50 -4.59
N SER A 67 -0.94 3.68 -4.90
CA SER A 67 -0.65 3.28 -6.28
C SER A 67 -1.81 2.52 -6.91
N LEU A 68 -2.41 1.59 -6.17
CA LEU A 68 -3.55 0.83 -6.66
C LEU A 68 -4.80 1.71 -6.82
N TYR A 69 -5.00 2.64 -5.90
CA TYR A 69 -6.07 3.61 -6.01
C TYR A 69 -5.92 4.46 -7.28
N LYS A 70 -4.70 4.91 -7.58
CA LYS A 70 -4.40 5.69 -8.80
C LYS A 70 -4.71 4.92 -10.08
N LEU A 71 -4.57 3.60 -10.04
CA LEU A 71 -4.86 2.74 -11.19
C LEU A 71 -6.35 2.48 -11.38
N GLY A 72 -7.18 2.96 -10.48
CA GLY A 72 -8.62 2.85 -10.62
C GLY A 72 -9.28 1.73 -9.82
N TYR A 73 -8.57 1.09 -8.90
CA TYR A 73 -9.15 0.04 -8.08
C TYR A 73 -9.83 0.59 -6.83
N GLY A 74 -10.94 -0.04 -6.44
CA GLY A 74 -11.46 0.12 -5.09
C GLY A 74 -10.57 -0.70 -4.16
N VAL A 75 -10.04 -0.08 -3.10
CA VAL A 75 -9.06 -0.71 -2.20
C VAL A 75 -9.63 -0.79 -0.79
N LYS A 76 -9.56 -1.98 -0.19
CA LYS A 76 -9.91 -2.19 1.22
C LYS A 76 -8.74 -2.93 1.88
N VAL A 77 -8.24 -2.37 2.97
CA VAL A 77 -7.11 -2.95 3.70
C VAL A 77 -7.59 -3.48 5.04
N LEU A 78 -7.29 -4.74 5.32
CA LEU A 78 -7.51 -5.34 6.63
C LEU A 78 -6.16 -5.36 7.35
N LEU A 79 -6.05 -4.60 8.44
CA LEU A 79 -4.81 -4.47 9.20
C LEU A 79 -4.62 -5.65 10.14
N LEU A 80 -4.21 -6.75 9.55
CA LEU A 80 -3.78 -7.97 10.24
C LEU A 80 -2.28 -7.89 10.48
N ILE A 81 -1.71 -8.87 11.14
CA ILE A 81 -0.25 -8.99 11.30
C ILE A 81 0.41 -8.98 9.91
N ASN A 82 -0.20 -9.71 8.98
CA ASN A 82 0.16 -9.63 7.56
C ASN A 82 -1.01 -8.97 6.83
N PRO A 83 -0.96 -7.68 6.53
CA PRO A 83 -2.11 -6.96 5.97
C PRO A 83 -2.64 -7.58 4.68
N GLU A 84 -3.95 -7.73 4.63
CA GLU A 84 -4.66 -8.19 3.45
C GLU A 84 -5.20 -7.00 2.68
N ILE A 85 -4.94 -6.95 1.39
CA ILE A 85 -5.43 -5.89 0.52
C ILE A 85 -6.45 -6.48 -0.44
N LYS A 86 -7.68 -5.98 -0.37
CA LYS A 86 -8.76 -6.38 -1.27
C LYS A 86 -8.92 -5.35 -2.37
N LEU A 87 -9.03 -5.84 -3.60
CA LEU A 87 -9.19 -5.00 -4.77
C LEU A 87 -10.51 -5.30 -5.45
N CYS A 88 -11.17 -4.25 -5.94
CA CYS A 88 -12.42 -4.38 -6.69
C CYS A 88 -12.38 -3.44 -7.89
N TRP A 89 -12.86 -3.91 -9.05
CA TRP A 89 -12.93 -3.10 -10.26
C TRP A 89 -14.30 -3.18 -10.94
N GLU A 90 -15.30 -3.54 -10.16
CA GLU A 90 -16.67 -3.66 -10.66
C GLU A 90 -17.29 -2.31 -10.99
N ASP A 91 -17.05 -1.31 -10.13
CA ASP A 91 -17.60 0.02 -10.27
C ASP A 91 -16.61 0.98 -10.91
N GLU A 92 -17.09 1.85 -11.79
CA GLU A 92 -16.27 2.90 -12.38
C GLU A 92 -16.03 4.05 -11.40
N ALA A 93 -16.99 4.29 -10.50
CA ALA A 93 -16.86 5.29 -9.45
C ALA A 93 -16.15 4.65 -8.25
N ILE A 94 -14.99 5.17 -7.90
CA ILE A 94 -14.16 4.57 -6.86
C ILE A 94 -14.15 5.46 -5.62
N ASP A 95 -14.53 4.88 -4.50
CA ASP A 95 -14.47 5.54 -3.20
C ASP A 95 -13.04 5.54 -2.66
N MET A 96 -12.79 6.39 -1.68
CA MET A 96 -11.51 6.42 -0.97
C MET A 96 -11.19 5.06 -0.38
N PRO A 97 -9.90 4.69 -0.30
CA PRO A 97 -9.52 3.42 0.31
C PRO A 97 -10.06 3.28 1.73
N ILE A 98 -10.49 2.08 2.07
CA ILE A 98 -11.05 1.75 3.39
C ILE A 98 -9.99 0.99 4.18
N ILE A 99 -9.69 1.46 5.38
CA ILE A 99 -8.73 0.83 6.28
C ILE A 99 -9.49 0.28 7.48
N VAL A 100 -9.44 -1.05 7.67
CA VAL A 100 -10.15 -1.73 8.75
C VAL A 100 -9.15 -2.28 9.75
N ASN A 101 -9.35 -1.95 11.03
CA ASN A 101 -8.53 -2.46 12.11
C ASN A 101 -9.04 -3.83 12.55
N GLU A 102 -8.22 -4.87 12.39
CA GLU A 102 -8.54 -6.23 12.83
C GLU A 102 -7.65 -6.67 14.00
N GLU A 103 -6.35 -6.40 13.93
CA GLU A 103 -5.39 -6.89 14.93
C GLU A 103 -4.44 -5.83 15.48
N LEU A 104 -4.39 -4.65 14.86
CA LEU A 104 -3.49 -3.58 15.27
C LEU A 104 -4.17 -2.62 16.23
N SER A 105 -3.39 -1.76 16.89
CA SER A 105 -3.93 -0.73 17.77
C SER A 105 -4.67 0.33 16.94
N GLU A 106 -5.64 1.01 17.59
CA GLU A 106 -6.37 2.10 16.95
C GLU A 106 -5.44 3.22 16.52
N GLU A 107 -4.40 3.48 17.31
CA GLU A 107 -3.40 4.51 17.02
C GLU A 107 -2.69 4.25 15.69
N LYS A 108 -2.23 3.03 15.48
CA LYS A 108 -1.58 2.64 14.23
C LYS A 108 -2.54 2.69 13.04
N THR A 109 -3.78 2.26 13.27
CA THR A 109 -4.83 2.29 12.25
C THR A 109 -5.11 3.71 11.80
N MET A 110 -5.26 4.65 12.73
CA MET A 110 -5.50 6.05 12.44
C MET A 110 -4.32 6.68 11.71
N LEU A 111 -3.09 6.36 12.12
CA LEU A 111 -1.89 6.87 11.47
C LEU A 111 -1.82 6.43 10.01
N ILE A 112 -2.07 5.16 9.74
CA ILE A 112 -2.05 4.62 8.38
C ILE A 112 -3.15 5.27 7.54
N ALA A 113 -4.36 5.40 8.09
CA ALA A 113 -5.47 6.04 7.39
C ALA A 113 -5.16 7.50 7.04
N GLU A 114 -4.56 8.24 7.97
CA GLU A 114 -4.15 9.63 7.73
C GLU A 114 -3.08 9.72 6.63
N MET A 115 -2.10 8.83 6.66
CA MET A 115 -1.03 8.80 5.64
C MET A 115 -1.60 8.53 4.24
N VAL A 116 -2.53 7.61 4.14
CA VAL A 116 -3.21 7.30 2.87
C VAL A 116 -4.01 8.52 2.39
N ASP A 117 -4.79 9.12 3.28
CA ASP A 117 -5.62 10.27 2.96
C ASP A 117 -4.79 11.45 2.46
N GLU A 118 -3.70 11.78 3.15
CA GLU A 118 -2.80 12.86 2.74
C GLU A 118 -2.13 12.58 1.40
N ALA A 119 -1.67 11.34 1.20
CA ALA A 119 -1.03 10.96 -0.05
C ALA A 119 -1.98 11.08 -1.24
N ILE A 120 -3.25 10.72 -1.05
CA ILE A 120 -4.26 10.83 -2.09
C ILE A 120 -4.58 12.29 -2.39
N LYS A 121 -4.65 13.15 -1.37
CA LYS A 121 -4.87 14.58 -1.56
C LYS A 121 -3.75 15.23 -2.38
N GLU A 122 -2.52 14.75 -2.26
CA GLU A 122 -1.39 15.27 -3.03
C GLU A 122 -1.45 14.88 -4.51
N LEU A 123 -2.28 13.94 -4.89
CA LEU A 123 -2.45 13.52 -6.28
C LEU A 123 -3.23 14.52 -7.12
N ASP A 124 -3.97 15.40 -6.50
CA ASP A 124 -4.79 16.40 -7.19
C ASP A 124 -3.99 17.67 -7.54
#